data_c9d365374958eec0fcfdb144db754273
#
_entry.id   c9d365374958eec0fcfdb144db754273
#
_cell.length_a   1.000
_cell.length_b   1.000
_cell.length_c   1.000
_cell.angle_alpha   90.00
_cell.angle_beta   90.00
_cell.angle_gamma   90.00
#
_symmetry.space_group_name_H-M   'P 1'
#
loop_
_entity.id
_entity.type
_entity.pdbx_description
1 polymer ?
#
loop_
_entity_poly.entity_id
_entity_poly.type
_entity_poly.pdbx_seq_one_letter_code
_entity_poly.pdbx_strand_id
1 'polypeptide(L)'
;MKKLFLFMSWVMLILSGCADEDIIERNSPSFPQSVNTRSAGDGVYDILGYGYDITGPYLDTKSSRAIVFDTNKLLEKGLITPYKLEESRFRYSSGKDVIDFTTNMSSSLQMSTPGILKVIGGASLNIAFGGNSHYNSDYSFAYCTQQYIDSRYRISEADINVLKTCLTKQFIERLSTYTPEQIVEEYGTHVLKDIYLGAKFEVYYMAKSTSSSKKESINAGLGASLFSLFKMDGKFQYDESLAITNKEQSLYYFTIGGDPAVGVQGSLNPENSPSIDIGKWMASVKSSTPKFIDVDNNSQSFIPIYELVTDPTKKQTLKAYIDNYIKSKEVYSISLYPSTTGTRQVSGLGHINQGAGVAIGDIDKNGRPDMILMGIDNPKGKNNFWYKVLYDIDENGYYSKESSILSISAEGWENSGGDIALCDLNNNGILDMVLLCTDKPTTAGRAYRWYYVAYDLKPDGHYNSLSSLNTCPVFATSYYSIFCEL
;
A
#
# COMPACT_ATOMS: atom_id res chain seq x y z
N MET A 1 -60.09 -11.74 41.17
CA MET A 1 -58.90 -12.20 40.46
C MET A 1 -58.58 -11.35 39.24
N LYS A 2 -58.41 -10.05 39.39
CA LYS A 2 -58.08 -9.10 38.25
C LYS A 2 -57.22 -7.94 38.73
N LYS A 3 -56.33 -8.12 39.70
CA LYS A 3 -55.41 -7.05 40.19
C LYS A 3 -53.98 -7.52 40.42
N LEU A 4 -53.53 -8.62 39.77
CA LEU A 4 -52.18 -9.15 39.96
C LEU A 4 -51.34 -9.17 38.65
N PHE A 5 -51.82 -8.54 37.58
CA PHE A 5 -51.11 -8.52 36.29
C PHE A 5 -50.53 -7.15 35.90
N LEU A 6 -50.66 -6.14 36.77
CA LEU A 6 -50.17 -4.77 36.45
C LEU A 6 -48.92 -4.35 37.22
N PHE A 7 -48.32 -5.24 38.03
CA PHE A 7 -47.12 -4.91 38.82
C PHE A 7 -45.85 -5.60 38.33
N MET A 8 -45.95 -6.45 37.30
CA MET A 8 -44.82 -7.16 36.77
C MET A 8 -44.24 -6.55 35.49
N SER A 9 -44.81 -5.42 35.03
CA SER A 9 -44.35 -4.70 33.80
C SER A 9 -43.50 -3.48 34.10
N TRP A 10 -43.18 -3.18 35.35
CA TRP A 10 -42.43 -1.97 35.77
C TRP A 10 -41.10 -2.24 36.48
N VAL A 11 -40.66 -3.52 36.56
CA VAL A 11 -39.37 -3.91 37.18
C VAL A 11 -38.33 -4.34 36.13
N MET A 12 -38.66 -4.33 34.83
CA MET A 12 -37.73 -4.70 33.76
C MET A 12 -37.09 -3.51 33.02
N LEU A 13 -37.06 -2.32 33.66
CA LEU A 13 -36.53 -1.10 33.01
C LEU A 13 -35.40 -0.40 33.79
N ILE A 14 -34.77 -1.07 34.75
CA ILE A 14 -33.61 -0.53 35.45
C ILE A 14 -32.56 -1.62 35.67
N LEU A 15 -32.06 -2.21 34.58
CA LEU A 15 -30.79 -2.95 34.55
C LEU A 15 -30.21 -2.91 33.13
N SER A 16 -30.12 -1.70 32.53
CA SER A 16 -29.16 -1.41 31.48
C SER A 16 -28.03 -0.63 32.11
N GLY A 17 -27.26 -1.32 32.94
CA GLY A 17 -25.96 -0.85 33.39
C GLY A 17 -24.96 -1.09 32.30
N CYS A 18 -24.25 -0.05 31.90
CA CYS A 18 -23.13 0.00 30.99
C CYS A 18 -22.19 -1.19 31.17
N ALA A 19 -22.03 -1.96 30.13
CA ALA A 19 -20.78 -2.63 29.79
C ALA A 19 -20.33 -1.95 28.47
N ASP A 20 -19.47 -0.97 28.56
CA ASP A 20 -18.65 -0.53 27.45
C ASP A 20 -17.68 -1.66 27.13
N GLU A 21 -18.15 -2.62 26.37
CA GLU A 21 -17.27 -3.39 25.51
C GLU A 21 -17.19 -2.56 24.21
N ASP A 22 -16.08 -1.85 24.06
CA ASP A 22 -15.63 -1.34 22.77
C ASP A 22 -15.43 -2.53 21.84
N ILE A 23 -16.52 -3.00 21.25
CA ILE A 23 -16.47 -3.73 20.00
C ILE A 23 -16.04 -2.68 18.99
N ILE A 24 -14.75 -2.64 18.70
CA ILE A 24 -14.25 -2.11 17.45
C ILE A 24 -14.93 -2.96 16.38
N GLU A 25 -16.12 -2.52 15.92
CA GLU A 25 -16.61 -2.93 14.62
C GLU A 25 -15.50 -2.53 13.64
N ARG A 26 -14.69 -3.51 13.25
CA ARG A 26 -13.91 -3.40 12.03
C ARG A 26 -14.94 -3.22 10.93
N ASN A 27 -15.17 -1.98 10.56
CA ASN A 27 -15.83 -1.65 9.32
C ASN A 27 -15.07 -2.42 8.25
N SER A 28 -15.68 -3.46 7.73
CA SER A 28 -15.22 -4.06 6.49
C SER A 28 -15.05 -2.88 5.53
N PRO A 29 -13.88 -2.69 4.90
CA PRO A 29 -13.70 -1.58 4.00
C PRO A 29 -14.84 -1.63 2.98
N SER A 30 -15.75 -0.67 3.05
CA SER A 30 -16.72 -0.46 2.00
C SER A 30 -15.88 -0.14 0.77
N PHE A 31 -15.83 -1.09 -0.18
CA PHE A 31 -15.22 -0.83 -1.47
C PHE A 31 -15.74 0.51 -1.95
N PRO A 32 -14.90 1.47 -2.35
CA PRO A 32 -15.38 2.66 -3.01
C PRO A 32 -16.24 2.19 -4.18
N GLN A 33 -17.52 2.53 -4.14
CA GLN A 33 -18.43 2.22 -5.22
C GLN A 33 -17.86 2.82 -6.49
N SER A 34 -17.48 1.93 -7.39
CA SER A 34 -17.26 2.19 -8.80
C SER A 34 -16.74 3.60 -9.15
N VAL A 35 -15.44 3.77 -9.11
CA VAL A 35 -14.81 4.41 -10.27
C VAL A 35 -15.36 3.60 -11.45
N ASN A 36 -16.05 4.25 -12.40
CA ASN A 36 -16.58 3.61 -13.60
C ASN A 36 -15.47 2.76 -14.20
N THR A 37 -15.38 1.49 -13.82
CA THR A 37 -14.59 0.51 -14.53
C THR A 37 -15.28 0.38 -15.86
N ARG A 38 -14.84 1.17 -16.83
CA ARG A 38 -15.15 0.89 -18.23
C ARG A 38 -14.84 -0.57 -18.38
N SER A 39 -15.80 -1.37 -18.80
CA SER A 39 -15.63 -2.78 -19.05
C SER A 39 -14.29 -2.95 -19.78
N ALA A 40 -13.28 -3.40 -19.08
CA ALA A 40 -11.98 -3.61 -19.70
C ALA A 40 -12.11 -4.77 -20.66
N GLY A 41 -11.65 -4.56 -21.89
CA GLY A 41 -11.59 -5.61 -22.89
C GLY A 41 -12.49 -5.37 -24.09
N ASP A 42 -11.99 -5.79 -25.25
CA ASP A 42 -12.71 -5.76 -26.54
C ASP A 42 -13.59 -7.02 -26.76
N GLY A 43 -13.63 -7.91 -25.76
CA GLY A 43 -14.35 -9.19 -25.84
C GLY A 43 -13.67 -10.28 -26.67
N VAL A 44 -12.56 -9.96 -27.35
CA VAL A 44 -11.79 -10.89 -28.19
C VAL A 44 -10.40 -11.09 -27.60
N TYR A 45 -9.66 -10.01 -27.35
CA TYR A 45 -8.31 -10.02 -26.79
C TYR A 45 -8.26 -9.48 -25.36
N ASP A 46 -9.42 -9.34 -24.73
CA ASP A 46 -9.59 -8.77 -23.40
C ASP A 46 -8.82 -7.45 -23.26
N ILE A 47 -7.81 -7.37 -22.39
CA ILE A 47 -7.07 -6.12 -22.13
C ILE A 47 -5.71 -6.06 -22.85
N LEU A 48 -5.46 -6.87 -23.87
CA LEU A 48 -4.24 -6.77 -24.67
C LEU A 48 -4.15 -5.38 -25.34
N GLY A 49 -3.03 -4.71 -25.20
CA GLY A 49 -2.84 -3.37 -25.75
C GLY A 49 -3.45 -2.24 -24.95
N TYR A 50 -4.05 -2.54 -23.79
CA TYR A 50 -4.56 -1.56 -22.86
C TYR A 50 -3.45 -1.02 -21.95
N GLY A 51 -3.62 0.20 -21.49
CA GLY A 51 -2.85 0.76 -20.41
C GLY A 51 -3.06 -0.02 -19.10
N TYR A 52 -2.05 -0.01 -18.26
CA TYR A 52 -2.03 -0.76 -17.01
C TYR A 52 -1.26 0.00 -15.93
N ASP A 53 -1.84 0.18 -14.78
CA ASP A 53 -1.20 0.75 -13.62
C ASP A 53 -0.56 -0.36 -12.78
N ILE A 54 0.77 -0.51 -12.87
CA ILE A 54 1.49 -1.56 -12.14
C ILE A 54 1.49 -1.35 -10.62
N THR A 55 1.09 -0.17 -10.15
CA THR A 55 0.96 0.13 -8.72
C THR A 55 -0.39 -0.31 -8.14
N GLY A 56 -1.32 -0.71 -9.00
CA GLY A 56 -2.63 -1.22 -8.61
C GLY A 56 -2.60 -2.69 -8.16
N PRO A 57 -3.79 -3.31 -7.96
CA PRO A 57 -3.89 -4.71 -7.59
C PRO A 57 -3.13 -5.63 -8.55
N TYR A 58 -2.39 -6.58 -7.98
CA TYR A 58 -1.46 -7.45 -8.70
C TYR A 58 -2.19 -8.31 -9.72
N LEU A 59 -1.83 -8.13 -11.00
CA LEU A 59 -2.40 -8.86 -12.14
C LEU A 59 -3.93 -8.95 -12.12
N ASP A 60 -4.57 -7.84 -11.74
CA ASP A 60 -6.02 -7.69 -11.71
C ASP A 60 -6.49 -6.74 -12.83
N THR A 61 -7.66 -7.01 -13.40
CA THR A 61 -8.30 -6.14 -14.40
C THR A 61 -8.60 -4.74 -13.87
N LYS A 62 -8.75 -4.57 -12.55
CA LYS A 62 -8.91 -3.27 -11.89
C LYS A 62 -7.74 -2.32 -12.11
N SER A 63 -6.57 -2.85 -12.42
CA SER A 63 -5.37 -2.06 -12.75
C SER A 63 -5.31 -1.65 -14.22
N SER A 64 -6.21 -2.17 -15.08
CA SER A 64 -6.29 -1.78 -16.49
C SER A 64 -6.81 -0.35 -16.64
N ARG A 65 -6.39 0.31 -17.71
CA ARG A 65 -6.74 1.69 -18.04
C ARG A 65 -7.27 1.77 -19.48
N ALA A 66 -7.32 2.95 -20.07
CA ALA A 66 -7.80 3.13 -21.44
C ALA A 66 -6.89 2.39 -22.46
N ILE A 67 -7.48 2.05 -23.59
CA ILE A 67 -6.78 1.37 -24.69
C ILE A 67 -5.73 2.28 -25.33
N VAL A 68 -4.54 1.73 -25.54
CA VAL A 68 -3.37 2.43 -26.12
C VAL A 68 -3.13 1.99 -27.55
N PHE A 69 -3.15 0.67 -27.81
CA PHE A 69 -2.98 0.14 -29.16
C PHE A 69 -4.32 -0.13 -29.84
N ASP A 70 -4.41 0.22 -31.11
CA ASP A 70 -5.52 -0.12 -32.00
C ASP A 70 -5.36 -1.60 -32.41
N THR A 71 -6.20 -2.46 -31.84
CA THR A 71 -6.19 -3.91 -32.09
C THR A 71 -6.42 -4.26 -33.56
N ASN A 72 -7.22 -3.48 -34.30
CA ASN A 72 -7.42 -3.70 -35.73
C ASN A 72 -6.13 -3.48 -36.51
N LYS A 73 -5.38 -2.42 -36.24
CA LYS A 73 -4.08 -2.17 -36.87
C LYS A 73 -3.06 -3.24 -36.52
N LEU A 74 -3.08 -3.74 -35.28
CA LEU A 74 -2.20 -4.85 -34.88
C LEU A 74 -2.54 -6.13 -35.66
N LEU A 75 -3.82 -6.42 -35.86
CA LEU A 75 -4.31 -7.55 -36.64
C LEU A 75 -3.97 -7.44 -38.11
N GLU A 76 -4.25 -6.29 -38.75
CA GLU A 76 -3.92 -6.02 -40.14
C GLU A 76 -2.43 -6.23 -40.46
N LYS A 77 -1.58 -5.93 -39.48
CA LYS A 77 -0.12 -6.13 -39.58
C LYS A 77 0.33 -7.52 -39.15
N GLY A 78 -0.57 -8.41 -38.73
CA GLY A 78 -0.21 -9.76 -38.25
C GLY A 78 0.63 -9.78 -36.97
N LEU A 79 0.48 -8.76 -36.11
CA LEU A 79 1.31 -8.59 -34.91
C LEU A 79 0.72 -9.27 -33.67
N ILE A 80 -0.49 -9.79 -33.71
CA ILE A 80 -1.10 -10.54 -32.60
C ILE A 80 -0.92 -12.03 -32.85
N THR A 81 -0.29 -12.71 -31.89
CA THR A 81 -0.12 -14.16 -31.91
C THR A 81 -0.97 -14.79 -30.81
N PRO A 82 -2.00 -15.58 -31.18
CA PRO A 82 -2.79 -16.36 -30.25
C PRO A 82 -2.15 -17.72 -29.98
N TYR A 83 -2.27 -18.18 -28.73
CA TYR A 83 -1.90 -19.53 -28.30
C TYR A 83 -3.05 -20.13 -27.49
N LYS A 84 -3.54 -21.29 -27.88
CA LYS A 84 -4.49 -22.07 -27.07
C LYS A 84 -3.67 -22.99 -26.16
N LEU A 85 -3.85 -22.91 -24.84
CA LEU A 85 -3.00 -23.61 -23.86
C LEU A 85 -3.76 -24.69 -23.09
N GLU A 86 -4.91 -24.37 -22.53
CA GLU A 86 -5.75 -25.29 -21.72
C GLU A 86 -4.95 -25.98 -20.58
N GLU A 87 -4.17 -25.20 -19.83
CA GLU A 87 -3.30 -25.71 -18.76
C GLU A 87 -3.71 -25.20 -17.39
N SER A 88 -3.29 -25.93 -16.37
CA SER A 88 -3.45 -25.54 -14.96
C SER A 88 -2.09 -25.20 -14.37
N ARG A 89 -2.00 -24.03 -13.73
CA ARG A 89 -0.76 -23.54 -13.14
C ARG A 89 -0.98 -23.14 -11.69
N PHE A 90 -0.04 -23.53 -10.83
CA PHE A 90 0.00 -23.06 -9.46
C PHE A 90 1.24 -22.20 -9.26
N ARG A 91 1.07 -21.02 -8.67
CA ARG A 91 2.16 -20.12 -8.29
C ARG A 91 2.02 -19.71 -6.85
N TYR A 92 3.14 -19.45 -6.20
CA TYR A 92 3.17 -18.88 -4.87
C TYR A 92 4.35 -17.92 -4.73
N SER A 93 4.21 -16.99 -3.77
CA SER A 93 5.26 -16.08 -3.32
C SER A 93 5.12 -15.87 -1.83
N SER A 94 6.21 -15.60 -1.14
CA SER A 94 6.18 -15.30 0.29
C SER A 94 7.32 -14.39 0.69
N GLY A 95 7.18 -13.71 1.82
CA GLY A 95 8.20 -12.85 2.39
C GLY A 95 8.16 -12.87 3.91
N LYS A 96 9.33 -12.76 4.54
CA LYS A 96 9.47 -12.64 6.00
C LYS A 96 8.87 -11.34 6.55
N ASP A 97 8.74 -10.34 5.71
CA ASP A 97 8.10 -9.04 5.93
C ASP A 97 7.51 -8.51 4.60
N VAL A 98 6.89 -7.34 4.62
CA VAL A 98 6.24 -6.77 3.45
C VAL A 98 7.24 -6.41 2.34
N ILE A 99 8.46 -5.98 2.68
CA ILE A 99 9.48 -5.61 1.69
C ILE A 99 10.01 -6.85 0.96
N ASP A 100 10.32 -7.93 1.70
CA ASP A 100 10.74 -9.20 1.11
C ASP A 100 9.61 -9.79 0.23
N PHE A 101 8.36 -9.69 0.69
CA PHE A 101 7.20 -10.16 -0.07
C PHE A 101 7.03 -9.42 -1.40
N THR A 102 6.99 -8.08 -1.39
CA THR A 102 6.80 -7.28 -2.62
C THR A 102 8.00 -7.40 -3.55
N THR A 103 9.22 -7.55 -3.02
CA THR A 103 10.42 -7.83 -3.81
C THR A 103 10.30 -9.17 -4.53
N ASN A 104 9.84 -10.23 -3.85
CA ASN A 104 9.64 -11.54 -4.45
C ASN A 104 8.53 -11.53 -5.51
N MET A 105 7.42 -10.83 -5.25
CA MET A 105 6.35 -10.63 -6.24
C MET A 105 6.84 -9.90 -7.48
N SER A 106 7.58 -8.82 -7.31
CA SER A 106 8.14 -8.01 -8.41
C SER A 106 9.15 -8.79 -9.23
N SER A 107 10.03 -9.54 -8.57
CA SER A 107 11.04 -10.38 -9.23
C SER A 107 10.39 -11.46 -10.11
N SER A 108 9.21 -11.94 -9.74
CA SER A 108 8.47 -12.92 -10.54
C SER A 108 8.03 -12.40 -11.91
N LEU A 109 7.90 -11.08 -12.07
CA LEU A 109 7.50 -10.43 -13.34
C LEU A 109 8.69 -10.05 -14.23
N GLN A 110 9.94 -10.19 -13.74
CA GLN A 110 11.16 -9.84 -14.47
C GLN A 110 11.14 -8.44 -15.13
N MET A 111 10.48 -7.48 -14.48
CA MET A 111 10.39 -6.11 -14.99
C MET A 111 11.67 -5.33 -14.70
N SER A 112 12.10 -4.52 -15.66
CA SER A 112 13.31 -3.69 -15.54
C SER A 112 13.07 -2.26 -15.07
N THR A 113 11.83 -1.92 -14.70
CA THR A 113 11.48 -0.56 -14.26
C THR A 113 12.09 -0.26 -12.89
N PRO A 114 12.89 0.81 -12.74
CA PRO A 114 13.45 1.19 -11.45
C PRO A 114 12.35 1.45 -10.40
N GLY A 115 12.61 1.09 -9.14
CA GLY A 115 11.70 1.34 -8.01
C GLY A 115 10.53 0.35 -7.90
N ILE A 116 10.31 -0.53 -8.88
CA ILE A 116 9.17 -1.44 -8.91
C ILE A 116 9.19 -2.51 -7.79
N LEU A 117 10.37 -2.81 -7.25
CA LEU A 117 10.58 -3.93 -6.33
C LEU A 117 9.81 -3.85 -5.01
N LYS A 118 9.41 -2.65 -4.59
CA LYS A 118 8.67 -2.44 -3.33
C LYS A 118 7.20 -2.05 -3.56
N VAL A 119 6.72 -2.16 -4.77
CA VAL A 119 5.39 -1.66 -5.17
C VAL A 119 4.46 -2.79 -5.56
N ILE A 120 4.95 -3.73 -6.38
CA ILE A 120 4.15 -4.85 -6.90
C ILE A 120 3.60 -5.70 -5.75
N GLY A 121 2.31 -5.91 -5.74
CA GLY A 121 1.61 -6.65 -4.69
C GLY A 121 1.19 -5.78 -3.48
N GLY A 122 1.76 -4.59 -3.29
CA GLY A 122 1.42 -3.70 -2.17
C GLY A 122 -0.05 -3.30 -2.15
N ALA A 123 -0.60 -2.87 -3.28
CA ALA A 123 -2.03 -2.56 -3.37
C ALA A 123 -2.94 -3.77 -3.08
N SER A 124 -2.54 -4.97 -3.49
CA SER A 124 -3.27 -6.20 -3.15
C SER A 124 -3.26 -6.49 -1.66
N LEU A 125 -2.12 -6.28 -0.98
CA LEU A 125 -2.05 -6.40 0.47
C LEU A 125 -2.91 -5.36 1.18
N ASN A 126 -2.95 -4.12 0.69
CA ASN A 126 -3.81 -3.07 1.23
C ASN A 126 -5.30 -3.46 1.12
N ILE A 127 -5.71 -4.06 0.00
CA ILE A 127 -7.07 -4.58 -0.18
C ILE A 127 -7.32 -5.77 0.76
N ALA A 128 -6.37 -6.70 0.86
CA ALA A 128 -6.52 -7.92 1.63
C ALA A 128 -6.59 -7.66 3.14
N PHE A 129 -5.79 -6.72 3.65
CA PHE A 129 -5.54 -6.57 5.09
C PHE A 129 -5.76 -5.16 5.62
N GLY A 130 -6.20 -4.21 4.78
CA GLY A 130 -6.53 -2.84 5.19
C GLY A 130 -5.33 -1.98 5.60
N GLY A 131 -4.12 -2.34 5.18
CA GLY A 131 -2.91 -1.55 5.43
C GLY A 131 -2.85 -0.31 4.53
N ASN A 132 -2.40 0.82 5.08
CA ASN A 132 -2.16 2.06 4.32
C ASN A 132 -0.71 2.11 3.83
N SER A 133 -0.25 1.06 3.15
CA SER A 133 1.13 0.86 2.68
C SER A 133 2.18 0.69 3.79
N HIS A 134 1.77 0.70 5.07
CA HIS A 134 2.63 0.54 6.23
C HIS A 134 2.27 -0.74 6.97
N TYR A 135 3.24 -1.63 7.14
CA TYR A 135 3.03 -2.93 7.77
C TYR A 135 4.02 -3.14 8.91
N ASN A 136 3.52 -3.68 10.03
CA ASN A 136 4.39 -4.08 11.13
C ASN A 136 5.36 -5.18 10.67
N SER A 137 6.66 -5.00 10.93
CA SER A 137 7.75 -5.93 10.58
C SER A 137 7.62 -7.32 11.23
N ASP A 138 6.75 -7.47 12.23
CA ASP A 138 6.45 -8.76 12.85
C ASP A 138 5.65 -9.67 11.94
N TYR A 139 4.86 -9.10 11.01
CA TYR A 139 4.07 -9.87 10.08
C TYR A 139 4.88 -10.36 8.89
N SER A 140 4.63 -11.62 8.56
CA SER A 140 5.08 -12.25 7.33
C SER A 140 3.90 -12.45 6.39
N PHE A 141 4.17 -12.52 5.10
CA PHE A 141 3.15 -12.54 4.05
C PHE A 141 3.37 -13.69 3.10
N ALA A 142 2.28 -14.29 2.63
CA ALA A 142 2.31 -15.27 1.57
C ALA A 142 1.14 -15.08 0.61
N TYR A 143 1.34 -15.48 -0.62
CA TYR A 143 0.39 -15.43 -1.71
C TYR A 143 0.45 -16.71 -2.51
N CYS A 144 -0.69 -17.21 -2.91
CA CYS A 144 -0.74 -18.24 -3.93
C CYS A 144 -1.90 -18.02 -4.91
N THR A 145 -1.75 -18.56 -6.09
CA THR A 145 -2.81 -18.59 -7.09
C THR A 145 -2.86 -19.94 -7.79
N GLN A 146 -4.07 -20.48 -7.92
CA GLN A 146 -4.40 -21.59 -8.80
C GLN A 146 -5.02 -21.01 -10.05
N GLN A 147 -4.34 -21.14 -11.17
CA GLN A 147 -4.75 -20.62 -12.48
C GLN A 147 -5.24 -21.73 -13.38
N TYR A 148 -6.25 -21.43 -14.16
CA TYR A 148 -6.76 -22.19 -15.26
C TYR A 148 -6.56 -21.35 -16.53
N ILE A 149 -5.50 -21.61 -17.28
CA ILE A 149 -5.12 -20.83 -18.45
C ILE A 149 -5.81 -21.44 -19.65
N ASP A 150 -6.68 -20.68 -20.30
CA ASP A 150 -7.35 -21.05 -21.53
C ASP A 150 -6.49 -20.70 -22.75
N SER A 151 -6.00 -19.48 -22.79
CA SER A 151 -5.26 -18.94 -23.94
C SER A 151 -4.24 -17.87 -23.53
N ARG A 152 -3.31 -17.61 -24.43
CA ARG A 152 -2.34 -16.52 -24.35
C ARG A 152 -2.46 -15.68 -25.63
N TYR A 153 -2.41 -14.37 -25.46
CA TYR A 153 -2.31 -13.43 -26.56
C TYR A 153 -1.09 -12.56 -26.39
N ARG A 154 -0.30 -12.45 -27.47
CA ARG A 154 0.93 -11.68 -27.46
C ARG A 154 1.01 -10.75 -28.67
N ILE A 155 1.41 -9.50 -28.43
CA ILE A 155 1.90 -8.59 -29.46
C ILE A 155 3.36 -8.97 -29.71
N SER A 156 3.63 -9.65 -30.83
CA SER A 156 4.93 -10.29 -31.11
C SER A 156 6.01 -9.31 -31.57
N GLU A 157 5.62 -8.06 -31.92
CA GLU A 157 6.58 -7.05 -32.39
C GLU A 157 7.43 -6.50 -31.23
N ALA A 158 8.74 -6.40 -31.43
CA ALA A 158 9.70 -5.86 -30.47
C ALA A 158 10.13 -4.42 -30.79
N ASP A 159 10.07 -4.01 -32.07
CA ASP A 159 10.43 -2.65 -32.46
C ASP A 159 9.34 -1.67 -32.04
N ILE A 160 9.72 -0.80 -31.12
CA ILE A 160 8.83 0.24 -30.57
C ILE A 160 8.34 1.22 -31.65
N ASN A 161 9.11 1.44 -32.70
CA ASN A 161 8.72 2.35 -33.79
C ASN A 161 7.61 1.73 -34.65
N VAL A 162 7.62 0.43 -34.85
CA VAL A 162 6.53 -0.30 -35.51
C VAL A 162 5.28 -0.22 -34.64
N LEU A 163 5.40 -0.45 -33.35
CA LEU A 163 4.29 -0.38 -32.39
C LEU A 163 3.68 1.03 -32.33
N LYS A 164 4.47 2.09 -32.42
CA LYS A 164 3.96 3.48 -32.48
C LYS A 164 3.03 3.72 -33.67
N THR A 165 3.15 2.98 -34.75
CA THR A 165 2.21 3.08 -35.90
C THR A 165 0.86 2.48 -35.62
N CYS A 166 0.74 1.68 -34.56
CA CYS A 166 -0.50 1.01 -34.14
C CYS A 166 -1.18 1.71 -32.97
N LEU A 167 -0.73 2.90 -32.58
CA LEU A 167 -1.38 3.66 -31.50
C LEU A 167 -2.81 4.11 -31.91
N THR A 168 -3.70 4.16 -30.92
CA THR A 168 -5.03 4.76 -31.13
C THR A 168 -4.92 6.25 -31.38
N LYS A 169 -5.84 6.81 -32.16
CA LYS A 169 -5.88 8.26 -32.42
C LYS A 169 -6.07 9.04 -31.13
N GLN A 170 -6.90 8.55 -30.22
CA GLN A 170 -7.17 9.18 -28.94
C GLN A 170 -5.90 9.26 -28.09
N PHE A 171 -5.12 8.16 -27.97
CA PHE A 171 -3.87 8.19 -27.20
C PHE A 171 -2.85 9.18 -27.79
N ILE A 172 -2.70 9.23 -29.11
CA ILE A 172 -1.82 10.21 -29.78
C ILE A 172 -2.23 11.64 -29.46
N GLU A 173 -3.54 11.95 -29.51
CA GLU A 173 -4.08 13.26 -29.17
C GLU A 173 -3.80 13.61 -27.69
N ARG A 174 -4.05 12.66 -26.76
CA ARG A 174 -3.80 12.85 -25.33
C ARG A 174 -2.32 13.09 -25.03
N LEU A 175 -1.42 12.36 -25.70
CA LEU A 175 0.02 12.61 -25.57
C LEU A 175 0.41 14.06 -25.93
N SER A 176 -0.36 14.74 -26.78
CA SER A 176 -0.06 16.14 -27.15
C SER A 176 -0.68 17.17 -26.21
N THR A 177 -1.81 16.84 -25.56
CA THR A 177 -2.64 17.80 -24.80
C THR A 177 -2.58 17.61 -23.29
N TYR A 178 -2.29 16.40 -22.79
CA TYR A 178 -2.34 16.05 -21.39
C TYR A 178 -1.03 16.30 -20.66
N THR A 179 -1.14 16.59 -19.35
CA THR A 179 -0.03 16.56 -18.42
C THR A 179 0.41 15.11 -18.16
N PRO A 180 1.62 14.85 -17.65
CA PRO A 180 2.05 13.51 -17.25
C PRO A 180 1.10 12.83 -16.27
N GLU A 181 0.55 13.57 -15.30
CA GLU A 181 -0.43 13.09 -14.34
C GLU A 181 -1.69 12.58 -15.02
N GLN A 182 -2.28 13.37 -15.92
CA GLN A 182 -3.48 13.00 -16.68
C GLN A 182 -3.24 11.78 -17.58
N ILE A 183 -2.02 11.64 -18.14
CA ILE A 183 -1.64 10.44 -18.90
C ILE A 183 -1.63 9.21 -18.01
N VAL A 184 -1.03 9.30 -16.82
CA VAL A 184 -0.97 8.16 -15.89
C VAL A 184 -2.35 7.82 -15.34
N GLU A 185 -3.19 8.80 -15.07
CA GLU A 185 -4.56 8.59 -14.63
C GLU A 185 -5.40 7.84 -15.68
N GLU A 186 -5.34 8.26 -16.94
CA GLU A 186 -6.17 7.68 -18.03
C GLU A 186 -5.57 6.38 -18.59
N TYR A 187 -4.24 6.28 -18.70
CA TYR A 187 -3.55 5.17 -19.39
C TYR A 187 -2.64 4.33 -18.49
N GLY A 188 -2.44 4.71 -17.24
CA GLY A 188 -1.56 4.00 -16.32
C GLY A 188 -0.08 4.24 -16.61
N THR A 189 0.76 3.35 -16.11
CA THR A 189 2.21 3.45 -16.16
C THR A 189 2.82 2.63 -17.30
N HIS A 190 2.14 1.56 -17.71
CA HIS A 190 2.61 0.59 -18.71
C HIS A 190 1.49 0.19 -19.67
N VAL A 191 1.83 -0.52 -20.72
CA VAL A 191 0.89 -1.15 -21.66
C VAL A 191 1.11 -2.65 -21.66
N LEU A 192 0.01 -3.42 -21.61
CA LEU A 192 0.02 -4.87 -21.66
C LEU A 192 0.28 -5.39 -23.07
N LYS A 193 1.34 -6.17 -23.21
CA LYS A 193 1.79 -6.72 -24.48
C LYS A 193 1.66 -8.24 -24.60
N ASP A 194 1.64 -8.96 -23.47
CA ASP A 194 1.61 -10.40 -23.40
C ASP A 194 0.78 -10.85 -22.21
N ILE A 195 -0.37 -11.44 -22.44
CA ILE A 195 -1.37 -11.77 -21.43
C ILE A 195 -1.84 -13.20 -21.50
N TYR A 196 -2.15 -13.76 -20.32
CA TYR A 196 -2.89 -15.01 -20.19
C TYR A 196 -4.34 -14.76 -19.85
N LEU A 197 -5.25 -15.45 -20.53
CA LEU A 197 -6.67 -15.44 -20.28
C LEU A 197 -7.12 -16.78 -19.72
N GLY A 198 -8.10 -16.73 -18.80
CA GLY A 198 -8.63 -17.91 -18.16
C GLY A 198 -9.44 -17.59 -16.92
N ALA A 199 -9.20 -18.33 -15.85
CA ALA A 199 -9.73 -18.10 -14.52
C ALA A 199 -8.67 -18.37 -13.47
N LYS A 200 -8.76 -17.69 -12.30
CA LYS A 200 -7.86 -17.90 -11.18
C LYS A 200 -8.56 -17.81 -9.84
N PHE A 201 -8.06 -18.59 -8.90
CA PHE A 201 -8.36 -18.47 -7.48
C PHE A 201 -7.10 -17.95 -6.78
N GLU A 202 -7.21 -16.89 -6.01
CA GLU A 202 -6.12 -16.23 -5.31
C GLU A 202 -6.33 -16.24 -3.81
N VAL A 203 -5.23 -16.42 -3.07
CA VAL A 203 -5.20 -16.36 -1.61
C VAL A 203 -4.02 -15.51 -1.16
N TYR A 204 -4.29 -14.54 -0.31
CA TYR A 204 -3.31 -13.76 0.45
C TYR A 204 -3.39 -14.19 1.91
N TYR A 205 -2.25 -14.41 2.52
CA TYR A 205 -2.13 -14.87 3.90
C TYR A 205 -1.10 -14.02 4.64
N MET A 206 -1.45 -13.59 5.85
CA MET A 206 -0.61 -12.80 6.74
C MET A 206 -0.64 -13.41 8.14
N ALA A 207 0.52 -13.48 8.79
CA ALA A 207 0.62 -13.92 10.17
C ALA A 207 1.87 -13.38 10.86
N LYS A 208 1.83 -13.31 12.20
CA LYS A 208 3.03 -13.15 13.03
C LYS A 208 3.61 -14.53 13.31
N SER A 209 4.89 -14.76 13.02
CA SER A 209 5.56 -16.01 13.34
C SER A 209 6.42 -15.88 14.58
N THR A 210 6.31 -16.86 15.49
CA THR A 210 7.22 -17.02 16.62
C THR A 210 8.48 -17.82 16.26
N SER A 211 8.56 -18.33 15.03
CA SER A 211 9.73 -19.05 14.51
C SER A 211 10.83 -18.10 14.09
N SER A 212 12.09 -18.50 14.28
CA SER A 212 13.23 -17.81 13.67
C SER A 212 13.26 -17.93 12.15
N SER A 213 12.62 -18.97 11.60
CA SER A 213 12.48 -19.20 10.16
C SER A 213 11.13 -18.65 9.66
N LYS A 214 10.95 -17.33 9.70
CA LYS A 214 9.68 -16.68 9.37
C LYS A 214 9.12 -17.08 7.99
N LYS A 215 9.99 -17.20 6.98
CA LYS A 215 9.57 -17.51 5.61
C LYS A 215 9.03 -18.93 5.46
N GLU A 216 9.67 -19.90 6.09
CA GLU A 216 9.22 -21.29 6.11
C GLU A 216 7.94 -21.42 6.91
N SER A 217 7.84 -20.71 8.03
CA SER A 217 6.65 -20.70 8.88
C SER A 217 5.43 -20.12 8.16
N ILE A 218 5.57 -18.99 7.46
CA ILE A 218 4.46 -18.39 6.71
C ILE A 218 4.01 -19.30 5.55
N ASN A 219 4.94 -19.98 4.88
CA ASN A 219 4.62 -20.95 3.85
C ASN A 219 3.85 -22.15 4.42
N ALA A 220 4.29 -22.66 5.56
CA ALA A 220 3.61 -23.77 6.24
C ALA A 220 2.19 -23.38 6.67
N GLY A 221 1.99 -22.16 7.20
CA GLY A 221 0.67 -21.63 7.58
C GLY A 221 -0.27 -21.48 6.38
N LEU A 222 0.23 -20.95 5.26
CA LEU A 222 -0.54 -20.90 4.02
C LEU A 222 -0.93 -22.33 3.56
N GLY A 223 0.02 -23.27 3.54
CA GLY A 223 -0.25 -24.68 3.15
C GLY A 223 -1.32 -25.33 4.02
N ALA A 224 -1.23 -25.19 5.33
CA ALA A 224 -2.23 -25.67 6.28
C ALA A 224 -3.62 -25.06 6.01
N SER A 225 -3.67 -23.75 5.74
CA SER A 225 -4.90 -23.04 5.40
C SER A 225 -5.52 -23.53 4.09
N LEU A 226 -4.72 -23.74 3.05
CA LEU A 226 -5.18 -24.26 1.77
C LEU A 226 -5.78 -25.66 1.92
N PHE A 227 -5.11 -26.53 2.68
CA PHE A 227 -5.59 -27.89 2.93
C PHE A 227 -6.87 -27.90 3.77
N SER A 228 -6.91 -27.15 4.88
CA SER A 228 -8.04 -27.18 5.82
C SER A 228 -9.28 -26.47 5.30
N LEU A 229 -9.11 -25.28 4.73
CA LEU A 229 -10.21 -24.38 4.33
C LEU A 229 -10.74 -24.71 2.93
N PHE A 230 -9.86 -24.91 1.95
CA PHE A 230 -10.25 -25.06 0.54
C PHE A 230 -10.14 -26.51 0.03
N LYS A 231 -9.68 -27.44 0.86
CA LYS A 231 -9.46 -28.85 0.48
C LYS A 231 -8.58 -29.01 -0.76
N MET A 232 -7.62 -28.10 -0.91
CA MET A 232 -6.64 -28.15 -1.98
C MET A 232 -5.51 -29.07 -1.58
N ASP A 233 -5.56 -30.32 -2.01
CA ASP A 233 -4.55 -31.33 -1.73
C ASP A 233 -3.45 -31.42 -2.81
N GLY A 234 -2.32 -31.97 -2.44
CA GLY A 234 -1.27 -32.44 -3.35
C GLY A 234 -0.36 -31.42 -4.01
N LYS A 235 -0.62 -30.10 -3.89
CA LYS A 235 0.21 -29.06 -4.55
C LYS A 235 1.12 -28.29 -3.61
N PHE A 236 0.82 -28.28 -2.32
CA PHE A 236 1.59 -27.57 -1.32
C PHE A 236 1.84 -28.50 -0.11
N GLN A 237 3.07 -29.02 -0.02
CA GLN A 237 3.51 -29.74 1.18
C GLN A 237 3.91 -28.72 2.24
N TYR A 238 3.45 -28.89 3.48
CA TYR A 238 3.78 -28.00 4.57
C TYR A 238 4.19 -28.77 5.82
N ASP A 239 5.00 -28.13 6.66
CA ASP A 239 5.42 -28.65 7.96
C ASP A 239 4.44 -28.19 9.03
N GLU A 240 3.70 -29.13 9.64
CA GLU A 240 2.71 -28.83 10.68
C GLU A 240 3.36 -28.16 11.91
N SER A 241 4.59 -28.52 12.26
CA SER A 241 5.30 -27.94 13.39
C SER A 241 5.65 -26.46 13.18
N LEU A 242 5.89 -26.06 11.94
CA LEU A 242 6.09 -24.66 11.56
C LEU A 242 4.76 -23.92 11.39
N ALA A 243 3.73 -24.59 10.89
CA ALA A 243 2.41 -23.96 10.70
C ALA A 243 1.83 -23.43 12.02
N ILE A 244 1.95 -24.18 13.11
CA ILE A 244 1.44 -23.81 14.44
C ILE A 244 2.20 -22.63 15.09
N THR A 245 3.35 -22.25 14.57
CA THR A 245 4.10 -21.08 15.05
C THR A 245 3.49 -19.75 14.60
N ASN A 246 2.57 -19.78 13.63
CA ASN A 246 1.89 -18.60 13.14
C ASN A 246 0.77 -18.17 14.10
N LYS A 247 0.76 -16.89 14.46
CA LYS A 247 -0.24 -16.26 15.34
C LYS A 247 -0.85 -15.06 14.62
N GLU A 248 -2.00 -14.58 15.12
CA GLU A 248 -2.70 -13.43 14.54
C GLU A 248 -2.88 -13.60 13.02
N GLN A 249 -3.36 -14.77 12.62
CA GLN A 249 -3.50 -15.15 11.22
C GLN A 249 -4.65 -14.39 10.56
N SER A 250 -4.44 -13.95 9.34
CA SER A 250 -5.47 -13.36 8.49
C SER A 250 -5.32 -13.88 7.06
N LEU A 251 -6.45 -14.17 6.43
CA LEU A 251 -6.49 -14.71 5.08
C LEU A 251 -7.55 -13.98 4.27
N TYR A 252 -7.20 -13.57 3.06
CA TYR A 252 -8.10 -13.00 2.07
C TYR A 252 -8.05 -13.84 0.80
N TYR A 253 -9.20 -14.11 0.20
CA TYR A 253 -9.31 -14.95 -0.99
C TYR A 253 -10.37 -14.43 -1.95
N PHE A 254 -10.18 -14.70 -3.24
CA PHE A 254 -11.16 -14.36 -4.28
C PHE A 254 -10.92 -15.14 -5.57
N THR A 255 -11.92 -15.13 -6.44
CA THR A 255 -11.89 -15.72 -7.77
C THR A 255 -11.98 -14.66 -8.86
N ILE A 256 -11.29 -14.90 -9.98
CA ILE A 256 -11.46 -14.13 -11.23
C ILE A 256 -11.80 -15.12 -12.35
N GLY A 257 -12.70 -14.76 -13.24
CA GLY A 257 -13.21 -15.66 -14.27
C GLY A 257 -14.13 -16.74 -13.71
N GLY A 258 -14.52 -17.71 -14.53
CA GLY A 258 -15.58 -18.65 -14.18
C GLY A 258 -16.98 -17.96 -14.19
N ASP A 259 -17.98 -18.66 -13.70
CA ASP A 259 -19.33 -18.10 -13.52
C ASP A 259 -19.36 -17.19 -12.30
N PRO A 260 -19.68 -15.88 -12.45
CA PRO A 260 -19.72 -14.94 -11.34
C PRO A 260 -20.72 -15.31 -10.23
N ALA A 261 -21.80 -16.06 -10.58
CA ALA A 261 -22.83 -16.46 -9.64
C ALA A 261 -22.32 -17.47 -8.58
N VAL A 262 -21.23 -18.17 -8.87
CA VAL A 262 -20.59 -19.15 -7.98
C VAL A 262 -19.15 -18.76 -7.62
N GLY A 263 -18.72 -17.55 -8.01
CA GLY A 263 -17.46 -16.96 -7.58
C GLY A 263 -17.44 -16.74 -6.06
N VAL A 264 -16.25 -16.80 -5.47
CA VAL A 264 -16.07 -16.62 -4.03
C VAL A 264 -15.11 -15.46 -3.74
N GLN A 265 -15.40 -14.71 -2.67
CA GLN A 265 -14.52 -13.68 -2.13
C GLN A 265 -14.78 -13.56 -0.63
N GLY A 266 -13.72 -13.36 0.16
CA GLY A 266 -13.88 -13.12 1.59
C GLY A 266 -12.56 -12.93 2.33
N SER A 267 -12.70 -12.52 3.58
CA SER A 267 -11.61 -12.44 4.57
C SER A 267 -11.99 -13.28 5.78
N LEU A 268 -11.02 -13.96 6.37
CA LEU A 268 -11.25 -14.81 7.54
C LEU A 268 -9.98 -15.00 8.38
N ASN A 269 -10.17 -15.41 9.63
CA ASN A 269 -9.09 -15.94 10.44
C ASN A 269 -9.08 -17.48 10.27
N PRO A 270 -7.99 -18.07 9.77
CA PRO A 270 -7.90 -19.51 9.53
C PRO A 270 -8.14 -20.38 10.76
N GLU A 271 -7.85 -19.89 11.97
CA GLU A 271 -7.96 -20.64 13.22
C GLU A 271 -9.41 -21.03 13.56
N ASN A 272 -10.41 -20.26 13.10
CA ASN A 272 -11.80 -20.38 13.51
C ASN A 272 -12.79 -20.54 12.35
N SER A 273 -12.31 -20.80 11.12
CA SER A 273 -13.17 -20.69 9.93
C SER A 273 -13.62 -22.03 9.39
N PRO A 274 -14.89 -22.12 8.90
CA PRO A 274 -15.38 -23.31 8.22
C PRO A 274 -14.69 -23.50 6.87
N SER A 275 -14.76 -24.73 6.36
CA SER A 275 -14.32 -25.07 5.01
C SER A 275 -15.11 -24.27 3.94
N ILE A 276 -14.40 -23.77 2.93
CA ILE A 276 -14.94 -23.00 1.82
C ILE A 276 -14.95 -23.89 0.57
N ASP A 277 -16.15 -24.06 -0.02
CA ASP A 277 -16.31 -24.85 -1.24
C ASP A 277 -16.10 -24.01 -2.50
N ILE A 278 -14.98 -24.23 -3.18
CA ILE A 278 -14.67 -23.64 -4.49
C ILE A 278 -15.01 -24.58 -5.67
N GLY A 279 -15.55 -25.76 -5.39
CA GLY A 279 -15.78 -26.79 -6.41
C GLY A 279 -16.78 -26.36 -7.49
N LYS A 280 -17.85 -25.65 -7.11
CA LYS A 280 -18.83 -25.12 -8.07
C LYS A 280 -18.19 -24.10 -9.03
N TRP A 281 -17.36 -23.21 -8.49
CA TRP A 281 -16.62 -22.24 -9.31
C TRP A 281 -15.64 -22.98 -10.24
N MET A 282 -14.84 -23.91 -9.74
CA MET A 282 -13.91 -24.70 -10.56
C MET A 282 -14.63 -25.43 -11.70
N ALA A 283 -15.80 -25.98 -11.46
CA ALA A 283 -16.60 -26.65 -12.49
C ALA A 283 -17.10 -25.70 -13.58
N SER A 284 -17.33 -24.43 -13.26
CA SER A 284 -17.81 -23.43 -14.21
C SER A 284 -16.74 -22.84 -15.14
N VAL A 285 -15.46 -22.99 -14.79
CA VAL A 285 -14.32 -22.29 -15.44
C VAL A 285 -14.24 -22.59 -16.94
N LYS A 286 -14.41 -23.86 -17.34
CA LYS A 286 -14.30 -24.26 -18.76
C LYS A 286 -15.44 -23.77 -19.65
N SER A 287 -16.59 -23.46 -19.08
CA SER A 287 -17.79 -23.01 -19.81
C SER A 287 -17.97 -21.48 -19.81
N SER A 288 -17.11 -20.77 -19.11
CA SER A 288 -17.18 -19.32 -18.96
C SER A 288 -16.22 -18.58 -19.88
N THR A 289 -16.52 -17.33 -20.19
CA THR A 289 -15.62 -16.47 -20.97
C THR A 289 -14.31 -16.24 -20.20
N PRO A 290 -13.16 -16.59 -20.81
CA PRO A 290 -11.86 -16.36 -20.19
C PRO A 290 -11.62 -14.87 -19.87
N LYS A 291 -11.00 -14.58 -18.72
CA LYS A 291 -10.64 -13.24 -18.27
C LYS A 291 -9.12 -13.10 -18.13
N PHE A 292 -8.62 -11.88 -18.15
CA PHE A 292 -7.22 -11.62 -17.83
C PHE A 292 -6.89 -12.16 -16.43
N ILE A 293 -5.85 -12.98 -16.35
CA ILE A 293 -5.44 -13.61 -15.08
C ILE A 293 -3.94 -13.48 -14.78
N ASP A 294 -3.10 -13.31 -15.80
CA ASP A 294 -1.64 -13.29 -15.64
C ASP A 294 -0.95 -12.69 -16.86
N VAL A 295 0.35 -12.49 -16.74
CA VAL A 295 1.26 -12.15 -17.83
C VAL A 295 2.38 -13.16 -17.94
N ASP A 296 3.10 -13.19 -19.06
CA ASP A 296 4.29 -14.02 -19.17
C ASP A 296 5.44 -13.47 -18.32
N ASN A 297 6.21 -14.35 -17.67
CA ASN A 297 7.37 -14.00 -16.86
C ASN A 297 8.56 -13.66 -17.74
N ASN A 298 8.45 -12.58 -18.49
CA ASN A 298 9.55 -12.02 -19.27
C ASN A 298 9.49 -10.50 -19.27
N SER A 299 10.61 -9.85 -19.51
CA SER A 299 10.73 -8.39 -19.53
C SER A 299 9.92 -7.69 -20.63
N GLN A 300 9.23 -8.45 -21.49
CA GLN A 300 8.50 -7.91 -22.64
C GLN A 300 6.99 -7.89 -22.46
N SER A 301 6.45 -8.39 -21.34
CA SER A 301 5.00 -8.41 -21.12
C SER A 301 4.40 -7.04 -20.87
N PHE A 302 5.22 -6.10 -20.44
CA PHE A 302 4.85 -4.71 -20.20
C PHE A 302 5.76 -3.76 -20.98
N ILE A 303 5.15 -2.75 -21.61
CA ILE A 303 5.87 -1.64 -22.23
C ILE A 303 5.66 -0.41 -21.37
N PRO A 304 6.72 0.24 -20.80
CA PRO A 304 6.54 1.52 -20.13
C PRO A 304 5.92 2.54 -21.09
N ILE A 305 4.86 3.23 -20.65
CA ILE A 305 4.06 4.08 -21.54
C ILE A 305 4.89 5.21 -22.15
N TYR A 306 5.90 5.72 -21.43
CA TYR A 306 6.80 6.77 -21.94
C TYR A 306 7.64 6.32 -23.14
N GLU A 307 7.83 5.01 -23.37
CA GLU A 307 8.53 4.51 -24.56
C GLU A 307 7.76 4.77 -25.86
N LEU A 308 6.44 4.94 -25.73
CA LEU A 308 5.56 5.22 -26.86
C LEU A 308 5.58 6.72 -27.26
N VAL A 309 6.16 7.59 -26.45
CA VAL A 309 6.28 9.02 -26.72
C VAL A 309 7.41 9.27 -27.72
N THR A 310 7.12 10.08 -28.76
CA THR A 310 8.10 10.37 -29.80
C THR A 310 8.94 11.61 -29.48
N ASP A 311 8.35 12.62 -28.85
CA ASP A 311 9.06 13.83 -28.41
C ASP A 311 10.00 13.51 -27.25
N PRO A 312 11.32 13.74 -27.35
CA PRO A 312 12.29 13.38 -26.32
C PRO A 312 12.05 14.11 -24.98
N THR A 313 11.64 15.38 -25.03
CA THR A 313 11.40 16.18 -23.82
C THR A 313 10.17 15.68 -23.08
N LYS A 314 9.08 15.45 -23.81
CA LYS A 314 7.86 14.87 -23.22
C LYS A 314 8.10 13.45 -22.69
N LYS A 315 8.89 12.63 -23.42
CA LYS A 315 9.28 11.29 -22.97
C LYS A 315 10.00 11.35 -21.63
N GLN A 316 10.97 12.24 -21.48
CA GLN A 316 11.74 12.39 -20.25
C GLN A 316 10.86 12.90 -19.09
N THR A 317 10.01 13.87 -19.34
CA THR A 317 9.08 14.43 -18.34
C THR A 317 8.08 13.37 -17.86
N LEU A 318 7.48 12.62 -18.78
CA LEU A 318 6.55 11.56 -18.45
C LEU A 318 7.24 10.42 -17.69
N LYS A 319 8.48 10.05 -18.10
CA LYS A 319 9.27 9.06 -17.38
C LYS A 319 9.55 9.51 -15.96
N ALA A 320 10.01 10.72 -15.74
CA ALA A 320 10.30 11.25 -14.41
C ALA A 320 9.04 11.25 -13.52
N TYR A 321 7.88 11.62 -14.08
CA TYR A 321 6.62 11.55 -13.36
C TYR A 321 6.25 10.12 -12.97
N ILE A 322 6.34 9.15 -13.90
CA ILE A 322 6.02 7.75 -13.65
C ILE A 322 6.95 7.16 -12.60
N ASP A 323 8.26 7.44 -12.67
CA ASP A 323 9.23 6.95 -11.69
C ASP A 323 8.88 7.47 -10.26
N ASN A 324 8.53 8.76 -10.13
CA ASN A 324 8.09 9.35 -8.86
C ASN A 324 6.73 8.78 -8.41
N TYR A 325 5.79 8.62 -9.32
CA TYR A 325 4.48 8.03 -9.03
C TYR A 325 4.63 6.60 -8.49
N ILE A 326 5.44 5.76 -9.13
CA ILE A 326 5.73 4.40 -8.67
C ILE A 326 6.37 4.45 -7.27
N LYS A 327 7.37 5.31 -7.08
CA LYS A 327 8.04 5.48 -5.79
C LYS A 327 7.06 5.90 -4.68
N SER A 328 6.10 6.76 -4.96
CA SER A 328 5.08 7.19 -3.98
C SER A 328 4.14 6.07 -3.53
N LYS A 329 4.12 4.94 -4.22
CA LYS A 329 3.29 3.75 -3.91
C LYS A 329 4.09 2.61 -3.25
N GLU A 330 5.33 2.84 -2.89
CA GLU A 330 6.13 1.87 -2.15
C GLU A 330 5.47 1.49 -0.82
N VAL A 331 5.65 0.24 -0.43
CA VAL A 331 5.23 -0.23 0.89
C VAL A 331 6.37 -0.13 1.88
N TYR A 332 6.03 0.08 3.14
CA TYR A 332 6.99 0.26 4.22
C TYR A 332 6.78 -0.78 5.32
N SER A 333 7.89 -1.30 5.83
CA SER A 333 7.91 -2.14 7.03
C SER A 333 8.21 -1.25 8.23
N ILE A 334 7.31 -1.23 9.21
CA ILE A 334 7.46 -0.45 10.43
C ILE A 334 7.64 -1.41 11.60
N SER A 335 8.74 -1.29 12.33
CA SER A 335 8.88 -1.90 13.64
C SER A 335 8.18 -1.02 14.67
N LEU A 336 7.00 -1.44 15.12
CA LEU A 336 6.26 -0.73 16.19
C LEU A 336 6.90 -0.92 17.57
N TYR A 337 7.79 -1.90 17.70
CA TYR A 337 8.56 -2.12 18.92
C TYR A 337 10.03 -2.24 18.55
N PRO A 338 10.89 -1.34 19.03
CA PRO A 338 12.30 -1.66 19.00
C PRO A 338 12.44 -3.02 19.70
N SER A 339 13.12 -3.96 19.06
CA SER A 339 13.48 -5.21 19.72
C SER A 339 14.00 -4.84 21.12
N THR A 340 13.66 -5.61 22.14
CA THR A 340 13.82 -5.37 23.57
C THR A 340 15.25 -5.02 24.04
N THR A 341 16.11 -4.56 23.19
CA THR A 341 17.50 -4.21 23.45
C THR A 341 17.68 -2.73 23.74
N GLY A 342 17.05 -2.28 24.81
CA GLY A 342 17.51 -1.08 25.48
C GLY A 342 17.02 0.25 24.91
N THR A 343 16.82 1.19 25.81
CA THR A 343 16.59 2.60 25.51
C THR A 343 17.79 3.16 24.73
N ARG A 344 17.57 3.70 23.54
CA ARG A 344 18.60 4.40 22.81
C ARG A 344 18.62 5.86 23.23
N GLN A 345 19.78 6.35 23.57
CA GLN A 345 19.96 7.74 23.94
C GLN A 345 20.46 8.54 22.74
N VAL A 346 19.73 9.59 22.42
CA VAL A 346 20.17 10.61 21.45
C VAL A 346 20.48 11.87 22.24
N SER A 347 21.67 12.43 22.02
CA SER A 347 22.05 13.66 22.70
C SER A 347 21.18 14.83 22.28
N GLY A 348 20.51 15.46 23.24
CA GLY A 348 19.75 16.69 23.09
C GLY A 348 20.48 17.88 23.73
N LEU A 349 19.81 19.01 23.85
CA LEU A 349 20.41 20.21 24.50
C LEU A 349 20.55 20.09 26.01
N GLY A 350 20.03 19.02 26.64
CA GLY A 350 20.30 18.70 28.04
C GLY A 350 19.56 19.54 29.07
N HIS A 351 18.52 20.28 28.67
CA HIS A 351 17.66 21.06 29.56
C HIS A 351 16.39 20.29 29.93
N ILE A 352 15.55 20.87 30.78
CA ILE A 352 14.28 20.28 31.19
C ILE A 352 13.37 20.18 29.93
N ASN A 353 13.19 18.98 29.43
CA ASN A 353 12.30 18.71 28.31
C ASN A 353 10.85 18.92 28.73
N GLN A 354 10.12 19.71 27.95
CA GLN A 354 8.67 20.00 28.15
C GLN A 354 7.81 19.28 27.14
N GLY A 355 8.39 18.68 26.12
CA GLY A 355 7.72 17.89 25.10
C GLY A 355 8.71 17.34 24.11
N ALA A 356 8.28 16.32 23.40
CA ALA A 356 9.03 15.70 22.33
C ALA A 356 8.08 15.26 21.20
N GLY A 357 8.58 15.27 19.99
CA GLY A 357 7.87 14.76 18.81
C GLY A 357 8.81 13.93 17.95
N VAL A 358 8.23 13.04 17.14
CA VAL A 358 8.96 12.21 16.21
C VAL A 358 8.22 12.13 14.88
N ALA A 359 8.97 12.22 13.78
CA ALA A 359 8.44 11.99 12.44
C ALA A 359 9.43 11.17 11.62
N ILE A 360 8.92 10.38 10.70
CA ILE A 360 9.71 9.49 9.83
C ILE A 360 9.46 9.89 8.38
N GLY A 361 10.54 9.97 7.58
CA GLY A 361 10.50 10.24 6.15
C GLY A 361 11.88 10.07 5.53
N ASP A 362 11.97 9.96 4.22
CA ASP A 362 13.24 9.89 3.47
C ASP A 362 13.70 11.32 3.13
N ILE A 363 14.45 11.93 4.05
CA ILE A 363 14.83 13.35 3.98
C ILE A 363 15.95 13.59 2.97
N ASP A 364 16.91 12.69 2.88
CA ASP A 364 18.03 12.81 1.97
C ASP A 364 17.78 12.11 0.61
N LYS A 365 16.58 11.57 0.40
CA LYS A 365 16.10 10.93 -0.83
C LYS A 365 16.96 9.74 -1.28
N ASN A 366 17.51 9.01 -0.33
CA ASN A 366 18.34 7.83 -0.61
C ASN A 366 17.54 6.52 -0.64
N GLY A 367 16.21 6.56 -0.40
CA GLY A 367 15.31 5.42 -0.38
C GLY A 367 15.25 4.69 0.96
N ARG A 368 15.86 5.24 2.02
CA ARG A 368 15.80 4.72 3.38
C ARG A 368 15.07 5.69 4.30
N PRO A 369 14.34 5.19 5.30
CA PRO A 369 13.67 6.08 6.22
C PRO A 369 14.68 6.78 7.14
N ASP A 370 14.47 8.09 7.33
CA ASP A 370 15.12 8.89 8.34
C ASP A 370 14.11 9.23 9.43
N MET A 371 14.58 9.58 10.61
CA MET A 371 13.76 10.01 11.73
C MET A 371 14.17 11.42 12.17
N ILE A 372 13.19 12.32 12.30
CA ILE A 372 13.40 13.57 13.02
C ILE A 372 12.93 13.38 14.45
N LEU A 373 13.83 13.70 15.38
CA LEU A 373 13.51 13.84 16.80
C LEU A 373 13.47 15.31 17.15
N MET A 374 12.37 15.75 17.73
CA MET A 374 12.19 17.10 18.24
C MET A 374 12.13 17.10 19.77
N GLY A 375 12.77 18.06 20.38
CA GLY A 375 12.63 18.36 21.80
C GLY A 375 12.29 19.83 22.03
N ILE A 376 11.54 20.07 23.11
CA ILE A 376 11.23 21.41 23.58
C ILE A 376 11.94 21.58 24.92
N ASP A 377 12.94 22.45 24.95
CA ASP A 377 13.66 22.80 26.17
C ASP A 377 13.13 24.09 26.74
N ASN A 378 13.08 24.16 28.07
CA ASN A 378 12.77 25.39 28.79
C ASN A 378 14.03 25.85 29.56
N PRO A 379 15.01 26.47 28.87
CA PRO A 379 16.06 27.20 29.57
C PRO A 379 15.43 28.46 30.16
N LYS A 380 15.84 28.83 31.38
CA LYS A 380 15.30 30.01 32.08
C LYS A 380 15.10 31.20 31.13
N GLY A 381 13.86 31.48 30.79
CA GLY A 381 13.43 32.65 30.04
C GLY A 381 13.44 32.57 28.52
N LYS A 382 13.66 31.42 27.90
CA LYS A 382 13.55 31.23 26.45
C LYS A 382 13.11 29.79 26.13
N ASN A 383 12.07 29.63 25.36
CA ASN A 383 11.67 28.33 24.81
C ASN A 383 12.43 28.11 23.50
N ASN A 384 13.17 27.03 23.42
CA ASN A 384 13.86 26.62 22.20
C ASN A 384 13.31 25.30 21.71
N PHE A 385 12.92 25.27 20.45
CA PHE A 385 12.74 24.03 19.73
C PHE A 385 14.08 23.61 19.17
N TRP A 386 14.42 22.39 19.41
CA TRP A 386 15.53 21.76 18.73
C TRP A 386 15.04 20.48 18.05
N TYR A 387 15.68 20.12 17.01
CA TYR A 387 15.47 18.83 16.34
C TYR A 387 16.79 18.28 15.83
N LYS A 388 16.82 16.97 15.64
CA LYS A 388 17.89 16.22 15.01
C LYS A 388 17.32 15.29 13.97
N VAL A 389 18.06 15.06 12.91
CA VAL A 389 17.78 14.02 11.94
C VAL A 389 18.69 12.82 12.24
N LEU A 390 18.09 11.66 12.37
CA LEU A 390 18.75 10.36 12.46
C LEU A 390 18.56 9.68 11.11
N TYR A 391 19.64 9.46 10.37
CA TYR A 391 19.57 8.97 8.98
C TYR A 391 19.62 7.46 8.89
N ASP A 392 18.95 6.91 7.88
CA ASP A 392 18.95 5.50 7.55
C ASP A 392 18.55 4.61 8.73
N ILE A 393 17.40 4.84 9.33
CA ILE A 393 16.91 4.01 10.45
C ILE A 393 16.62 2.61 9.93
N ASP A 394 17.25 1.61 10.55
CA ASP A 394 17.00 0.22 10.26
C ASP A 394 15.84 -0.38 11.09
N GLU A 395 15.49 -1.62 10.80
CA GLU A 395 14.43 -2.38 11.47
C GLU A 395 14.66 -2.57 12.98
N ASN A 396 15.90 -2.38 13.47
CA ASN A 396 16.27 -2.48 14.87
C ASN A 396 16.37 -1.11 15.54
N GLY A 397 16.05 -0.03 14.82
CA GLY A 397 16.13 1.35 15.31
C GLY A 397 17.56 1.90 15.39
N TYR A 398 18.53 1.27 14.70
CA TYR A 398 19.85 1.86 14.52
C TYR A 398 19.83 2.84 13.36
N TYR A 399 20.63 3.89 13.47
CA TYR A 399 20.79 4.89 12.42
C TYR A 399 22.28 4.97 11.98
N SER A 400 22.50 5.35 10.72
CA SER A 400 23.85 5.40 10.15
C SER A 400 24.64 6.63 10.60
N LYS A 401 23.98 7.76 10.72
CA LYS A 401 24.54 9.05 11.14
C LYS A 401 23.47 9.93 11.77
N GLU A 402 23.87 10.97 12.50
CA GLU A 402 22.97 12.00 13.02
C GLU A 402 23.38 13.39 12.52
N SER A 403 22.43 14.30 12.37
CA SER A 403 22.71 15.71 12.12
C SER A 403 23.25 16.39 13.38
N SER A 404 23.81 17.59 13.22
CA SER A 404 23.94 18.53 14.35
C SER A 404 22.56 18.83 14.94
N ILE A 405 22.54 19.37 16.15
CA ILE A 405 21.29 19.91 16.72
C ILE A 405 20.92 21.19 15.95
N LEU A 406 19.71 21.19 15.40
CA LEU A 406 19.13 22.32 14.70
C LEU A 406 18.09 22.96 15.60
N SER A 407 17.99 24.29 15.61
CA SER A 407 17.08 25.02 16.50
C SER A 407 16.17 25.94 15.69
N ILE A 408 14.92 26.01 16.10
CA ILE A 408 13.96 27.00 15.61
C ILE A 408 13.58 27.87 16.80
N SER A 409 13.71 29.20 16.68
CA SER A 409 13.27 30.13 17.70
C SER A 409 11.76 30.06 17.80
N ALA A 410 11.26 29.69 18.98
CA ALA A 410 9.84 29.69 19.27
C ALA A 410 9.40 31.04 19.83
N GLU A 411 8.27 31.55 19.38
CA GLU A 411 7.54 32.62 20.03
C GLU A 411 6.50 31.99 20.94
N GLY A 412 6.30 32.53 22.14
CA GLY A 412 5.27 32.07 23.07
C GLY A 412 5.74 32.05 24.51
N TRP A 413 4.77 31.86 25.39
CA TRP A 413 4.97 31.71 26.82
C TRP A 413 5.11 30.22 27.11
N GLU A 414 5.82 29.82 28.12
CA GLU A 414 6.09 28.45 28.56
C GLU A 414 5.33 27.33 27.81
N ASN A 415 6.01 26.67 26.84
CA ASN A 415 5.44 25.56 26.09
C ASN A 415 5.22 24.33 26.98
N SER A 416 4.12 23.63 26.79
CA SER A 416 3.74 22.46 27.58
C SER A 416 3.72 21.15 26.76
N GLY A 417 3.91 21.22 25.47
CA GLY A 417 3.95 20.07 24.56
C GLY A 417 4.15 20.49 23.11
N GLY A 418 4.51 19.55 22.28
CA GLY A 418 4.65 19.76 20.85
C GLY A 418 4.76 18.44 20.11
N ASP A 419 4.61 18.51 18.81
CA ASP A 419 4.69 17.40 17.90
C ASP A 419 5.25 17.86 16.55
N ILE A 420 5.64 16.90 15.70
CA ILE A 420 6.24 17.14 14.42
C ILE A 420 5.66 16.18 13.39
N ALA A 421 5.40 16.69 12.18
CA ALA A 421 4.97 15.87 11.04
C ALA A 421 5.80 16.20 9.80
N LEU A 422 5.95 15.24 8.90
CA LEU A 422 6.60 15.39 7.60
C LEU A 422 5.60 15.13 6.49
N CYS A 423 5.53 16.03 5.52
CA CYS A 423 4.71 15.90 4.32
C CYS A 423 5.24 16.84 3.24
N ASP A 424 4.92 16.59 1.98
CA ASP A 424 5.18 17.51 0.86
C ASP A 424 3.93 18.36 0.65
N LEU A 425 3.85 19.51 1.33
CA LEU A 425 2.67 20.39 1.33
C LEU A 425 2.49 21.16 0.02
N ASN A 426 3.58 21.42 -0.69
CA ASN A 426 3.57 22.22 -1.91
C ASN A 426 3.69 21.37 -3.18
N ASN A 427 3.71 20.03 -3.07
CA ASN A 427 3.80 19.05 -4.15
C ASN A 427 5.03 19.24 -5.05
N ASN A 428 6.16 19.63 -4.48
CA ASN A 428 7.41 19.81 -5.21
C ASN A 428 8.37 18.59 -5.11
N GLY A 429 7.93 17.51 -4.44
CA GLY A 429 8.71 16.29 -4.22
C GLY A 429 9.76 16.41 -3.12
N ILE A 430 9.73 17.48 -2.29
CA ILE A 430 10.62 17.68 -1.15
C ILE A 430 9.75 17.69 0.12
N LEU A 431 10.18 16.99 1.15
CA LEU A 431 9.44 16.97 2.41
C LEU A 431 9.51 18.34 3.11
N ASP A 432 8.36 18.78 3.59
CA ASP A 432 8.21 19.91 4.50
C ASP A 432 8.02 19.36 5.92
N MET A 433 8.37 20.18 6.92
CA MET A 433 8.25 19.83 8.33
C MET A 433 7.24 20.76 9.00
N VAL A 434 6.18 20.20 9.56
CA VAL A 434 5.21 20.92 10.37
C VAL A 434 5.57 20.76 11.84
N LEU A 435 5.77 21.86 12.54
CA LEU A 435 6.07 21.92 13.97
C LEU A 435 4.85 22.45 14.69
N LEU A 436 4.21 21.64 15.53
CA LEU A 436 3.06 22.00 16.34
C LEU A 436 3.49 22.18 17.79
N CYS A 437 2.97 23.23 18.44
CA CYS A 437 3.21 23.49 19.85
C CYS A 437 2.00 23.93 20.60
N THR A 438 2.03 23.69 21.90
CA THR A 438 0.98 24.09 22.84
C THR A 438 1.61 24.86 23.99
N ASP A 439 1.11 26.07 24.24
CA ASP A 439 1.50 26.85 25.42
C ASP A 439 0.84 26.31 26.68
N LYS A 440 1.49 26.46 27.81
CA LYS A 440 0.84 26.22 29.10
C LYS A 440 -0.38 27.13 29.25
N PRO A 441 -1.47 26.62 29.83
CA PRO A 441 -2.64 27.43 30.09
C PRO A 441 -2.28 28.66 30.96
N THR A 442 -2.68 29.83 30.53
CA THR A 442 -2.60 31.02 31.37
C THR A 442 -3.52 30.87 32.59
N THR A 443 -3.34 31.72 33.64
CA THR A 443 -4.24 31.78 34.80
C THR A 443 -5.73 32.00 34.43
N ALA A 444 -6.03 32.41 33.21
CA ALA A 444 -7.37 32.49 32.63
C ALA A 444 -7.85 31.21 31.95
N GLY A 445 -7.12 30.09 32.01
CA GLY A 445 -7.50 28.78 31.45
C GLY A 445 -7.43 28.69 29.93
N ARG A 446 -6.75 29.61 29.24
CA ARG A 446 -6.60 29.60 27.80
C ARG A 446 -5.23 29.02 27.42
N ALA A 447 -5.21 27.92 26.71
CA ALA A 447 -4.04 27.39 26.03
C ALA A 447 -4.10 27.77 24.54
N TYR A 448 -2.98 28.20 23.99
CA TYR A 448 -2.88 28.49 22.56
C TYR A 448 -2.09 27.37 21.91
N ARG A 449 -2.55 26.90 20.75
CA ARG A 449 -1.81 26.05 19.86
C ARG A 449 -1.32 26.90 18.71
N TRP A 450 -0.08 26.67 18.32
CA TRP A 450 0.52 27.37 17.21
C TRP A 450 1.43 26.41 16.44
N TYR A 451 1.66 26.71 15.17
CA TYR A 451 2.51 25.89 14.33
C TYR A 451 3.32 26.74 13.36
N TYR A 452 4.45 26.20 12.98
CA TYR A 452 5.28 26.63 11.85
C TYR A 452 5.34 25.54 10.81
N VAL A 453 5.55 25.96 9.55
CA VAL A 453 5.93 25.05 8.45
C VAL A 453 7.34 25.44 8.02
N ALA A 454 8.27 24.49 8.12
CA ALA A 454 9.60 24.61 7.58
C ALA A 454 9.61 23.92 6.22
N TYR A 455 9.66 24.70 5.16
CA TYR A 455 9.55 24.26 3.78
C TYR A 455 10.88 23.72 3.24
N ASP A 456 10.78 22.67 2.43
CA ASP A 456 11.87 22.10 1.64
C ASP A 456 13.05 21.66 2.51
N LEU A 457 12.89 20.56 3.24
CA LEU A 457 13.98 19.95 4.01
C LEU A 457 15.14 19.53 3.10
N LYS A 458 16.32 19.98 3.46
CA LYS A 458 17.56 19.60 2.77
C LYS A 458 18.11 18.29 3.31
N PRO A 459 18.97 17.60 2.54
CA PRO A 459 19.61 16.35 3.00
C PRO A 459 20.44 16.47 4.29
N ASP A 460 20.78 17.66 4.73
CA ASP A 460 21.51 17.93 5.98
C ASP A 460 20.58 18.26 7.16
N GLY A 461 19.25 18.24 6.93
CA GLY A 461 18.24 18.51 7.92
C GLY A 461 17.83 19.98 8.04
N HIS A 462 18.53 20.93 7.37
CA HIS A 462 18.09 22.32 7.30
C HIS A 462 16.87 22.46 6.38
N TYR A 463 16.12 23.52 6.55
CA TYR A 463 14.98 23.86 5.67
C TYR A 463 15.32 25.08 4.80
N ASN A 464 14.57 25.30 3.74
CA ASN A 464 14.78 26.40 2.81
C ASN A 464 14.13 27.69 3.33
N SER A 465 12.89 27.61 3.82
CA SER A 465 12.17 28.76 4.36
C SER A 465 11.25 28.34 5.51
N LEU A 466 10.90 29.31 6.37
CA LEU A 466 9.99 29.12 7.48
C LEU A 466 8.74 29.96 7.28
N SER A 467 7.55 29.40 7.52
CA SER A 467 6.31 30.17 7.49
C SER A 467 6.27 31.21 8.61
N SER A 468 5.37 32.18 8.49
CA SER A 468 4.96 32.97 9.64
C SER A 468 4.30 32.07 10.71
N LEU A 469 4.28 32.55 11.96
CA LEU A 469 3.57 31.89 13.04
C LEU A 469 2.09 31.81 12.72
N ASN A 470 1.54 30.60 12.79
CA ASN A 470 0.12 30.37 12.65
C ASN A 470 -0.46 29.96 14.00
N THR A 471 -1.57 30.54 14.41
CA THR A 471 -2.26 30.25 15.68
C THR A 471 -3.59 29.55 15.41
N CYS A 472 -3.84 28.49 16.17
CA CYS A 472 -5.11 27.79 16.14
C CYS A 472 -5.81 28.02 17.50
N PRO A 473 -6.92 28.81 17.59
CA PRO A 473 -7.65 29.00 18.83
C PRO A 473 -8.34 27.69 19.20
N VAL A 474 -8.02 27.14 20.36
CA VAL A 474 -8.67 25.91 20.87
C VAL A 474 -9.53 26.23 22.07
N PHE A 475 -10.81 25.99 21.93
CA PHE A 475 -11.74 25.92 23.04
C PHE A 475 -11.89 24.45 23.45
N ALA A 476 -11.08 23.93 24.35
CA ALA A 476 -11.42 22.72 25.10
C ALA A 476 -10.35 22.29 26.11
N THR A 477 -10.82 21.77 27.21
CA THR A 477 -10.11 21.26 28.38
C THR A 477 -9.74 19.77 28.27
N SER A 478 -9.36 19.24 27.11
CA SER A 478 -8.99 17.85 27.01
C SER A 478 -7.67 17.67 26.23
N TYR A 479 -6.77 16.92 26.84
CA TYR A 479 -5.53 16.44 26.22
C TYR A 479 -5.85 15.35 25.21
N TYR A 480 -5.82 15.66 23.91
CA TYR A 480 -5.81 14.66 22.85
C TYR A 480 -4.65 14.95 21.90
N SER A 481 -3.85 13.94 21.68
CA SER A 481 -2.92 13.90 20.56
C SER A 481 -3.73 13.95 19.26
N ILE A 482 -3.49 14.94 18.42
CA ILE A 482 -4.06 14.97 17.07
C ILE A 482 -3.08 14.20 16.18
N PHE A 483 -3.43 12.97 15.84
CA PHE A 483 -2.87 12.34 14.67
C PHE A 483 -3.48 13.04 13.46
N CYS A 484 -2.68 13.77 12.69
CA CYS A 484 -3.05 14.12 11.33
C CYS A 484 -2.87 12.86 10.50
N GLU A 485 -3.96 12.18 10.19
CA GLU A 485 -4.02 11.31 9.01
C GLU A 485 -4.13 12.25 7.80
N LEU A 486 -3.08 12.30 7.01
CA LEU A 486 -3.09 12.85 5.65
C LEU A 486 -3.09 11.69 4.66
#